data_7b02ace9c5ebafb63fae3cf111410524
#
_entry.id   7b02ace9c5ebafb63fae3cf111410524
#
_cell.length_a   1.000
_cell.length_b   1.000
_cell.length_c   1.000
_cell.angle_alpha   90.00
_cell.angle_beta   90.00
_cell.angle_gamma   90.00
#
_symmetry.space_group_name_H-M   'P 1'
#
loop_
_entity.id
_entity.type
_entity.pdbx_description
1 polymer ?
#
loop_
_entity_poly.entity_id
_entity_poly.type
_entity_poly.pdbx_seq_one_letter_code
_entity_poly.pdbx_strand_id
1 'polypeptide(L)'
;MEDKEINKNFVMKTFSTYKGDDVTILLKDVTDLVKPVGTEEKERMIQSGIHYSELLQKEWEPSSEYLQLFEEIIGSFSPVIAQLVVTVSTQIVKDKWENTVLVSLARAGTPIGILIKRYIKERWGFDVSHYTISIIRDKGIDKNAMDYIVNKHGEKWIQFVDGWTGKGTIKKQLNESLAKYYTETGHRIKPDLAVLSDPARVANKWGTREDVLIPNACLNANISGGLSRTFLKDGIVGKNDFHGCAFYKDLKGSDYTYTFIDGVVKCFSKAKYITVKDGITVCVYDGEKYLFDESVKELTPKEEIEKVCKEFSLPSDKYCKPSIGETTRVLLRRTPWKILVNEKDGEESEELRLLLELAREKEIPVEQYPLQNYKAIGLIKVLH
;
A
#
# COMPACT_ATOMS: atom_id res chain seq x y z
N MET A 1 -29.06 -25.30 -16.69
CA MET A 1 -27.83 -24.50 -16.89
C MET A 1 -28.32 -23.09 -17.15
N GLU A 2 -28.47 -22.31 -16.09
CA GLU A 2 -28.85 -20.89 -16.21
C GLU A 2 -27.58 -20.10 -16.46
N ASP A 3 -27.47 -19.51 -17.62
CA ASP A 3 -26.41 -18.57 -17.97
C ASP A 3 -26.41 -17.40 -17.00
N LYS A 4 -25.39 -17.33 -16.18
CA LYS A 4 -25.12 -16.15 -15.35
C LYS A 4 -24.70 -15.00 -16.27
N GLU A 5 -25.66 -14.25 -16.77
CA GLU A 5 -25.38 -12.94 -17.36
C GLU A 5 -24.76 -12.04 -16.29
N ILE A 6 -23.43 -11.97 -16.29
CA ILE A 6 -22.72 -10.86 -15.66
C ILE A 6 -23.20 -9.61 -16.39
N ASN A 7 -23.90 -8.77 -15.67
CA ASN A 7 -24.58 -7.59 -16.16
C ASN A 7 -23.63 -6.71 -17.01
N LYS A 8 -23.69 -6.84 -18.36
CA LYS A 8 -22.82 -6.17 -19.33
C LYS A 8 -22.93 -4.64 -19.34
N ASN A 9 -23.80 -4.06 -18.54
CA ASN A 9 -24.07 -2.64 -18.43
C ASN A 9 -23.55 -1.99 -17.15
N PHE A 10 -22.48 -2.53 -16.52
CA PHE A 10 -21.83 -1.81 -15.45
C PHE A 10 -21.03 -0.65 -16.05
N VAL A 11 -21.71 0.49 -16.30
CA VAL A 11 -21.03 1.76 -16.52
C VAL A 11 -20.31 2.08 -15.24
N MET A 12 -18.99 1.83 -15.22
CA MET A 12 -18.13 2.14 -14.07
C MET A 12 -18.11 3.65 -13.88
N LYS A 13 -19.05 4.13 -13.06
CA LYS A 13 -19.10 5.53 -12.64
C LYS A 13 -17.86 5.75 -11.77
N THR A 14 -16.92 6.53 -12.25
CA THR A 14 -15.70 6.86 -11.50
C THR A 14 -16.09 7.67 -10.25
N PHE A 15 -16.11 7.03 -9.09
CA PHE A 15 -16.28 7.67 -7.78
C PHE A 15 -14.91 7.91 -7.12
N SER A 16 -14.00 8.55 -7.84
CA SER A 16 -12.61 8.78 -7.45
C SER A 16 -12.04 9.93 -8.24
N THR A 17 -10.91 10.48 -7.80
CA THR A 17 -10.14 11.45 -8.58
C THR A 17 -9.16 10.79 -9.55
N TYR A 18 -9.00 9.46 -9.51
CA TYR A 18 -8.17 8.74 -10.48
C TYR A 18 -8.71 8.89 -11.92
N LYS A 19 -7.79 9.07 -12.87
CA LYS A 19 -8.11 9.14 -14.30
C LYS A 19 -8.42 7.74 -14.83
N GLY A 20 -9.47 7.62 -15.68
CA GLY A 20 -9.88 6.33 -16.23
C GLY A 20 -8.82 5.63 -17.08
N ASP A 21 -7.94 6.40 -17.72
CA ASP A 21 -6.81 5.85 -18.51
C ASP A 21 -5.70 5.25 -17.62
N ASP A 22 -5.61 5.66 -16.37
CA ASP A 22 -4.59 5.17 -15.42
C ASP A 22 -5.02 3.88 -14.73
N VAL A 23 -6.29 3.76 -14.36
CA VAL A 23 -6.80 2.60 -13.62
C VAL A 23 -8.29 2.39 -13.75
N THR A 24 -8.71 1.14 -13.83
CA THR A 24 -10.09 0.70 -13.71
C THR A 24 -10.38 0.28 -12.26
N ILE A 25 -11.36 0.91 -11.63
CA ILE A 25 -11.72 0.65 -10.23
C ILE A 25 -12.78 -0.44 -10.16
N LEU A 26 -12.42 -1.62 -9.64
CA LEU A 26 -13.35 -2.72 -9.39
C LEU A 26 -13.75 -2.74 -7.91
N LEU A 27 -14.49 -1.71 -7.50
CA LEU A 27 -15.01 -1.51 -6.16
C LEU A 27 -16.44 -0.98 -6.24
N LYS A 28 -17.29 -1.34 -5.28
CA LYS A 28 -18.64 -0.79 -5.13
C LYS A 28 -18.59 0.54 -4.37
N ASP A 29 -19.21 1.58 -4.93
CA ASP A 29 -19.39 2.85 -4.21
C ASP A 29 -20.37 2.68 -3.04
N VAL A 30 -19.88 2.90 -1.82
CA VAL A 30 -20.69 2.88 -0.58
C VAL A 30 -20.71 4.23 0.13
N THR A 31 -20.36 5.31 -0.57
CA THR A 31 -20.21 6.67 -0.02
C THR A 31 -21.45 7.12 0.77
N ASP A 32 -22.62 6.95 0.20
CA ASP A 32 -23.86 7.43 0.81
C ASP A 32 -24.58 6.32 1.63
N LEU A 33 -23.96 5.12 1.73
CA LEU A 33 -24.54 3.96 2.42
C LEU A 33 -23.99 3.78 3.85
N VAL A 34 -22.84 4.38 4.16
CA VAL A 34 -22.14 4.17 5.44
C VAL A 34 -21.62 5.47 6.01
N LYS A 35 -21.94 5.74 7.26
CA LYS A 35 -21.41 6.92 7.97
C LYS A 35 -20.04 6.61 8.57
N PRO A 36 -19.01 7.48 8.33
CA PRO A 36 -17.71 7.34 8.96
C PRO A 36 -17.79 7.56 10.48
N VAL A 37 -17.01 6.77 11.23
CA VAL A 37 -16.87 6.90 12.69
C VAL A 37 -15.51 7.49 13.08
N GLY A 38 -15.43 8.10 14.26
CA GLY A 38 -14.18 8.65 14.80
C GLY A 38 -13.15 7.56 15.10
N THR A 39 -11.87 7.95 15.23
CA THR A 39 -10.75 7.00 15.42
C THR A 39 -10.88 6.20 16.72
N GLU A 40 -11.19 6.84 17.83
CA GLU A 40 -11.34 6.18 19.13
C GLU A 40 -12.54 5.24 19.16
N GLU A 41 -13.68 5.69 18.67
CA GLU A 41 -14.89 4.88 18.59
C GLU A 41 -14.63 3.62 17.74
N LYS A 42 -14.03 3.80 16.58
CA LYS A 42 -13.63 2.68 15.72
C LYS A 42 -12.68 1.72 16.41
N GLU A 43 -11.70 2.22 17.16
CA GLU A 43 -10.74 1.37 17.88
C GLU A 43 -11.46 0.53 18.94
N ARG A 44 -12.38 1.12 19.73
CA ARG A 44 -13.22 0.39 20.69
C ARG A 44 -14.05 -0.68 20.01
N MET A 45 -14.71 -0.35 18.89
CA MET A 45 -15.50 -1.31 18.12
C MET A 45 -14.66 -2.48 17.60
N ILE A 46 -13.44 -2.23 17.10
CA ILE A 46 -12.53 -3.28 16.66
C ILE A 46 -12.10 -4.16 17.85
N GLN A 47 -11.77 -3.58 18.97
CA GLN A 47 -11.33 -4.32 20.16
C GLN A 47 -12.50 -5.08 20.82
N SER A 48 -13.75 -4.66 20.61
CA SER A 48 -14.96 -5.41 21.00
C SER A 48 -15.35 -6.56 20.03
N GLY A 49 -14.58 -6.76 18.94
CA GLY A 49 -14.75 -7.89 18.01
C GLY A 49 -15.39 -7.55 16.66
N ILE A 50 -15.78 -6.29 16.41
CA ILE A 50 -16.26 -5.88 15.08
C ILE A 50 -15.09 -5.87 14.10
N HIS A 51 -15.27 -6.52 12.95
CA HIS A 51 -14.20 -6.56 11.96
C HIS A 51 -13.96 -5.17 11.36
N TYR A 52 -12.70 -4.77 11.25
CA TYR A 52 -12.31 -3.43 10.79
C TYR A 52 -12.84 -3.06 9.40
N SER A 53 -13.13 -4.04 8.54
CA SER A 53 -13.68 -3.81 7.20
C SER A 53 -15.16 -3.43 7.19
N GLU A 54 -15.86 -3.57 8.31
CA GLU A 54 -17.26 -3.21 8.47
C GLU A 54 -17.45 -1.74 8.90
N LEU A 55 -16.34 -1.02 9.08
CA LEU A 55 -16.30 0.33 9.59
C LEU A 55 -15.58 1.26 8.62
N LEU A 56 -16.17 2.41 8.31
CA LEU A 56 -15.48 3.54 7.69
C LEU A 56 -14.95 4.47 8.78
N GLN A 57 -13.73 4.97 8.60
CA GLN A 57 -13.13 5.93 9.50
C GLN A 57 -13.30 7.34 8.95
N LYS A 58 -13.66 8.31 9.82
CA LYS A 58 -13.50 9.72 9.49
C LYS A 58 -12.02 9.99 9.23
N GLU A 59 -11.71 10.57 8.07
CA GLU A 59 -10.32 10.88 7.73
C GLU A 59 -9.81 12.02 8.62
N TRP A 60 -8.52 11.97 8.92
CA TRP A 60 -7.81 13.03 9.63
C TRP A 60 -7.52 14.19 8.67
N GLU A 61 -7.70 15.40 9.14
CA GLU A 61 -7.37 16.62 8.42
C GLU A 61 -5.96 17.07 8.84
N PRO A 62 -4.98 17.03 7.92
CA PRO A 62 -3.63 17.45 8.21
C PRO A 62 -3.52 18.97 8.44
N SER A 63 -2.59 19.39 9.29
CA SER A 63 -2.24 20.80 9.47
C SER A 63 -1.60 21.39 8.22
N SER A 64 -1.59 22.72 8.10
CA SER A 64 -0.91 23.42 6.99
C SER A 64 0.58 23.13 6.99
N GLU A 65 1.18 23.09 8.15
CA GLU A 65 2.60 22.80 8.38
C GLU A 65 2.94 21.39 7.93
N TYR A 66 2.11 20.42 8.28
CA TYR A 66 2.28 19.04 7.83
C TYR A 66 2.16 18.90 6.30
N LEU A 67 1.21 19.60 5.68
CA LEU A 67 1.04 19.58 4.23
C LEU A 67 2.22 20.22 3.51
N GLN A 68 2.76 21.33 4.02
CA GLN A 68 3.96 21.96 3.47
C GLN A 68 5.15 21.00 3.53
N LEU A 69 5.40 20.37 4.69
CA LEU A 69 6.44 19.35 4.83
C LEU A 69 6.23 18.16 3.90
N PHE A 70 4.98 17.75 3.71
CA PHE A 70 4.63 16.68 2.79
C PHE A 70 4.96 17.02 1.34
N GLU A 71 4.72 18.25 0.90
CA GLU A 71 5.09 18.72 -0.45
C GLU A 71 6.62 18.73 -0.64
N GLU A 72 7.38 19.18 0.36
CA GLU A 72 8.85 19.12 0.35
C GLU A 72 9.34 17.68 0.18
N ILE A 73 8.80 16.76 0.98
CA ILE A 73 9.14 15.34 0.94
C ILE A 73 8.76 14.68 -0.40
N ILE A 74 7.63 15.02 -1.01
CA ILE A 74 7.34 14.56 -2.38
C ILE A 74 8.45 15.00 -3.33
N GLY A 75 8.91 16.25 -3.22
CA GLY A 75 9.97 16.78 -4.08
C GLY A 75 11.27 16.00 -3.94
N SER A 76 11.75 15.79 -2.71
CA SER A 76 13.02 15.11 -2.45
C SER A 76 12.97 13.60 -2.66
N PHE A 77 11.83 12.93 -2.42
CA PHE A 77 11.70 11.47 -2.57
C PHE A 77 11.25 11.01 -3.96
N SER A 78 10.69 11.87 -4.79
CA SER A 78 10.27 11.50 -6.15
C SER A 78 11.39 10.85 -6.98
N PRO A 79 12.67 11.28 -6.93
CA PRO A 79 13.78 10.60 -7.60
C PRO A 79 13.96 9.15 -7.13
N VAL A 80 13.97 8.92 -5.83
CA VAL A 80 14.12 7.58 -5.23
C VAL A 80 12.96 6.69 -5.65
N ILE A 81 11.72 7.19 -5.53
CA ILE A 81 10.53 6.43 -5.93
C ILE A 81 10.55 6.10 -7.42
N ALA A 82 10.96 7.03 -8.28
CA ALA A 82 11.11 6.78 -9.72
C ALA A 82 12.08 5.62 -9.99
N GLN A 83 13.21 5.58 -9.29
CA GLN A 83 14.17 4.48 -9.39
C GLN A 83 13.57 3.14 -9.00
N LEU A 84 12.85 3.08 -7.87
CA LEU A 84 12.19 1.88 -7.42
C LEU A 84 11.10 1.42 -8.42
N VAL A 85 10.33 2.36 -9.00
CA VAL A 85 9.35 2.08 -10.06
C VAL A 85 10.03 1.51 -11.31
N VAL A 86 11.14 2.10 -11.76
CA VAL A 86 11.94 1.62 -12.90
C VAL A 86 12.38 0.18 -12.67
N THR A 87 12.91 -0.10 -11.47
CA THR A 87 13.39 -1.43 -11.09
C THR A 87 12.27 -2.47 -11.11
N VAL A 88 11.16 -2.18 -10.46
CA VAL A 88 10.00 -3.09 -10.39
C VAL A 88 9.38 -3.29 -11.76
N SER A 89 9.18 -2.23 -12.53
CA SER A 89 8.61 -2.29 -13.88
C SER A 89 9.47 -3.15 -14.82
N THR A 90 10.79 -3.03 -14.72
CA THR A 90 11.72 -3.84 -15.52
C THR A 90 11.60 -5.32 -15.16
N GLN A 91 11.48 -5.68 -13.88
CA GLN A 91 11.26 -7.06 -13.45
C GLN A 91 9.91 -7.61 -13.96
N ILE A 92 8.85 -6.79 -13.94
CA ILE A 92 7.51 -7.17 -14.42
C ILE A 92 7.53 -7.43 -15.92
N VAL A 93 8.06 -6.49 -16.72
CA VAL A 93 8.10 -6.60 -18.18
C VAL A 93 8.99 -7.77 -18.62
N LYS A 94 10.11 -8.03 -17.94
CA LYS A 94 10.97 -9.18 -18.21
C LYS A 94 10.22 -10.52 -18.05
N ASP A 95 9.26 -10.59 -17.14
CA ASP A 95 8.46 -11.80 -16.85
C ASP A 95 7.20 -11.90 -17.73
N LYS A 96 6.48 -10.79 -17.98
CA LYS A 96 5.14 -10.79 -18.55
C LYS A 96 4.99 -10.04 -19.89
N TRP A 97 5.99 -9.24 -20.25
CA TRP A 97 6.04 -8.46 -21.49
C TRP A 97 4.77 -7.57 -21.69
N GLU A 98 4.33 -7.37 -22.92
CA GLU A 98 3.15 -6.56 -23.29
C GLU A 98 1.81 -7.09 -22.76
N ASN A 99 1.77 -8.37 -22.38
CA ASN A 99 0.56 -9.01 -21.86
C ASN A 99 0.29 -8.73 -20.38
N THR A 100 1.15 -7.96 -19.72
CA THR A 100 1.02 -7.62 -18.29
C THR A 100 -0.37 -7.08 -17.95
N VAL A 101 -0.99 -7.64 -16.91
CA VAL A 101 -2.23 -7.14 -16.30
C VAL A 101 -1.91 -6.74 -14.87
N LEU A 102 -1.82 -5.45 -14.60
CA LEU A 102 -1.56 -4.93 -13.27
C LEU A 102 -2.83 -4.98 -12.41
N VAL A 103 -2.71 -5.53 -11.22
CA VAL A 103 -3.80 -5.64 -10.25
C VAL A 103 -3.32 -5.06 -8.92
N SER A 104 -3.64 -3.79 -8.70
CA SER A 104 -3.27 -3.08 -7.50
C SER A 104 -4.17 -3.43 -6.32
N LEU A 105 -3.55 -3.68 -5.17
CA LEU A 105 -4.26 -3.93 -3.93
C LEU A 105 -4.69 -2.60 -3.30
N ALA A 106 -5.99 -2.35 -3.27
CA ALA A 106 -6.54 -1.09 -2.78
C ALA A 106 -6.28 -0.93 -1.28
N ARG A 107 -5.86 0.25 -0.90
CA ARG A 107 -5.72 1.51 -1.69
C ARG A 107 -4.25 1.86 -2.01
N ALA A 108 -3.28 1.41 -1.18
CA ALA A 108 -1.88 1.83 -1.27
C ALA A 108 -1.20 1.40 -2.56
N GLY A 109 -1.56 0.24 -3.10
CA GLY A 109 -1.02 -0.25 -4.37
C GLY A 109 -1.46 0.56 -5.59
N THR A 110 -2.59 1.27 -5.51
CA THR A 110 -3.17 1.94 -6.70
C THR A 110 -2.26 3.01 -7.31
N PRO A 111 -1.74 3.99 -6.55
CA PRO A 111 -0.80 4.98 -7.11
C PRO A 111 0.47 4.33 -7.68
N ILE A 112 0.94 3.25 -7.04
CA ILE A 112 2.14 2.53 -7.48
C ILE A 112 1.87 1.79 -8.79
N GLY A 113 0.72 1.14 -8.92
CA GLY A 113 0.32 0.51 -10.18
C GLY A 113 0.18 1.51 -11.33
N ILE A 114 -0.31 2.73 -11.05
CA ILE A 114 -0.37 3.83 -12.03
C ILE A 114 1.04 4.23 -12.47
N LEU A 115 1.96 4.40 -11.53
CA LEU A 115 3.36 4.73 -11.83
C LEU A 115 4.02 3.65 -12.69
N ILE A 116 3.84 2.37 -12.33
CA ILE A 116 4.35 1.23 -13.09
C ILE A 116 3.75 1.21 -14.51
N LYS A 117 2.42 1.38 -14.65
CA LYS A 117 1.75 1.46 -15.95
C LYS A 117 2.33 2.57 -16.83
N ARG A 118 2.45 3.77 -16.27
CA ARG A 118 2.96 4.94 -16.99
C ARG A 118 4.41 4.74 -17.43
N TYR A 119 5.26 4.18 -16.56
CA TYR A 119 6.64 3.87 -16.92
C TYR A 119 6.74 2.79 -18.00
N ILE A 120 5.95 1.72 -17.92
CA ILE A 120 5.89 0.68 -18.94
C ILE A 120 5.51 1.28 -20.29
N LYS A 121 4.50 2.16 -20.32
CA LYS A 121 4.07 2.85 -21.54
C LYS A 121 5.16 3.77 -22.10
N GLU A 122 5.80 4.57 -21.25
CA GLU A 122 6.88 5.49 -21.63
C GLU A 122 8.10 4.73 -22.19
N ARG A 123 8.51 3.65 -21.50
CA ARG A 123 9.77 2.96 -21.79
C ARG A 123 9.67 1.95 -22.93
N TRP A 124 8.55 1.23 -23.05
CA TRP A 124 8.37 0.14 -24.03
C TRP A 124 7.19 0.35 -24.99
N GLY A 125 6.38 1.39 -24.81
CA GLY A 125 5.21 1.65 -25.64
C GLY A 125 3.99 0.77 -25.33
N PHE A 126 4.05 -0.09 -24.29
CA PHE A 126 2.95 -0.99 -23.96
C PHE A 126 1.91 -0.28 -23.09
N ASP A 127 0.65 -0.26 -23.55
CA ASP A 127 -0.49 0.25 -22.78
C ASP A 127 -1.16 -0.90 -22.03
N VAL A 128 -0.54 -1.33 -20.94
CA VAL A 128 -0.99 -2.47 -20.14
C VAL A 128 -2.29 -2.18 -19.38
N SER A 129 -3.14 -3.19 -19.20
CA SER A 129 -4.35 -3.08 -18.39
C SER A 129 -4.00 -2.92 -16.90
N HIS A 130 -4.71 -2.01 -16.21
CA HIS A 130 -4.51 -1.79 -14.78
C HIS A 130 -5.85 -1.73 -14.06
N TYR A 131 -5.98 -2.55 -13.03
CA TYR A 131 -7.14 -2.64 -12.15
C TYR A 131 -6.75 -2.36 -10.71
N THR A 132 -7.66 -1.78 -9.93
CA THR A 132 -7.57 -1.75 -8.47
C THR A 132 -8.70 -2.55 -7.86
N ILE A 133 -8.35 -3.47 -6.95
CA ILE A 133 -9.27 -4.39 -6.30
C ILE A 133 -9.05 -4.43 -4.79
N SER A 134 -10.02 -4.95 -4.07
CA SER A 134 -9.94 -5.12 -2.62
C SER A 134 -9.26 -6.43 -2.22
N ILE A 135 -8.39 -6.34 -1.21
CA ILE A 135 -7.99 -7.46 -0.38
C ILE A 135 -8.17 -7.07 1.09
N ILE A 136 -8.87 -7.91 1.86
CA ILE A 136 -9.20 -7.64 3.26
C ILE A 136 -8.58 -8.76 4.11
N ARG A 137 -7.77 -8.39 5.10
CA ARG A 137 -7.20 -9.37 6.02
C ARG A 137 -8.33 -10.16 6.69
N ASP A 138 -8.15 -11.45 6.81
CA ASP A 138 -9.08 -12.43 7.39
C ASP A 138 -10.40 -12.64 6.58
N LYS A 139 -10.65 -11.84 5.53
CA LYS A 139 -11.82 -11.99 4.62
C LYS A 139 -11.43 -12.42 3.21
N GLY A 140 -10.24 -12.07 2.75
CA GLY A 140 -9.69 -12.47 1.45
C GLY A 140 -9.72 -11.37 0.39
N ILE A 141 -9.38 -11.81 -0.83
CA ILE A 141 -9.43 -10.99 -2.04
C ILE A 141 -10.86 -10.97 -2.60
N ASP A 142 -11.24 -9.88 -3.25
CA ASP A 142 -12.53 -9.76 -3.93
C ASP A 142 -12.65 -10.77 -5.07
N LYS A 143 -13.48 -11.81 -4.84
CA LYS A 143 -13.68 -12.88 -5.82
C LYS A 143 -14.32 -12.38 -7.10
N ASN A 144 -15.32 -11.49 -7.01
CA ASN A 144 -16.04 -10.99 -8.18
C ASN A 144 -15.11 -10.13 -9.05
N ALA A 145 -14.22 -9.34 -8.45
CA ALA A 145 -13.20 -8.59 -9.15
C ALA A 145 -12.18 -9.52 -9.84
N MET A 146 -11.78 -10.62 -9.17
CA MET A 146 -10.91 -11.62 -9.77
C MET A 146 -11.58 -12.34 -10.93
N ASP A 147 -12.85 -12.75 -10.78
CA ASP A 147 -13.63 -13.36 -11.86
C ASP A 147 -13.72 -12.44 -13.10
N TYR A 148 -13.94 -11.14 -12.88
CA TYR A 148 -13.95 -10.16 -13.96
C TYR A 148 -12.60 -10.09 -14.70
N ILE A 149 -11.49 -10.01 -13.97
CA ILE A 149 -10.14 -9.89 -14.55
C ILE A 149 -9.76 -11.16 -15.29
N VAL A 150 -9.99 -12.34 -14.69
CA VAL A 150 -9.64 -13.64 -15.27
C VAL A 150 -10.44 -13.92 -16.53
N ASN A 151 -11.75 -13.62 -16.53
CA ASN A 151 -12.60 -13.79 -17.72
C ASN A 151 -12.18 -12.87 -18.88
N LYS A 152 -11.60 -11.71 -18.60
CA LYS A 152 -11.20 -10.76 -19.63
C LYS A 152 -9.80 -10.98 -20.15
N HIS A 153 -8.85 -11.41 -19.31
CA HIS A 153 -7.42 -11.44 -19.64
C HIS A 153 -6.78 -12.82 -19.48
N GLY A 154 -7.49 -13.77 -18.86
CA GLY A 154 -6.88 -15.01 -18.38
C GLY A 154 -6.05 -14.79 -17.10
N GLU A 155 -5.54 -15.89 -16.56
CA GLU A 155 -4.89 -15.91 -15.24
C GLU A 155 -3.36 -15.70 -15.30
N LYS A 156 -2.75 -15.99 -16.46
CA LYS A 156 -1.30 -16.10 -16.62
C LYS A 156 -0.56 -14.77 -16.41
N TRP A 157 -1.17 -13.66 -16.84
CA TRP A 157 -0.50 -12.37 -16.98
C TRP A 157 -0.71 -11.41 -15.79
N ILE A 158 -1.45 -11.87 -14.77
CA ILE A 158 -1.78 -11.08 -13.60
C ILE A 158 -0.53 -10.80 -12.78
N GLN A 159 -0.32 -9.52 -12.47
CA GLN A 159 0.73 -9.01 -11.58
C GLN A 159 0.08 -8.19 -10.46
N PHE A 160 0.11 -8.71 -9.24
CA PHE A 160 -0.36 -7.96 -8.08
C PHE A 160 0.66 -6.87 -7.71
N VAL A 161 0.15 -5.71 -7.28
CA VAL A 161 0.96 -4.55 -6.90
C VAL A 161 0.48 -3.99 -5.57
N ASP A 162 1.42 -3.70 -4.67
CA ASP A 162 1.20 -2.89 -3.46
C ASP A 162 2.35 -1.88 -3.31
N GLY A 163 2.29 -0.98 -2.33
CA GLY A 163 3.32 0.03 -2.11
C GLY A 163 4.56 -0.55 -1.43
N TRP A 164 4.34 -1.20 -0.30
CA TRP A 164 5.40 -1.78 0.54
C TRP A 164 4.88 -2.98 1.33
N THR A 165 5.81 -3.69 1.97
CA THR A 165 5.47 -4.73 2.95
C THR A 165 5.79 -4.23 4.37
N GLY A 166 4.88 -4.50 5.33
CA GLY A 166 5.16 -4.33 6.74
C GLY A 166 5.70 -5.65 7.33
N LYS A 167 4.82 -6.57 7.70
CA LYS A 167 5.18 -7.90 8.23
C LYS A 167 4.70 -9.07 7.37
N GLY A 168 4.38 -8.82 6.12
CA GLY A 168 3.97 -9.86 5.17
C GLY A 168 2.51 -10.32 5.28
N THR A 169 1.68 -9.67 6.10
CA THR A 169 0.28 -10.07 6.31
C THR A 169 -0.54 -10.08 5.02
N ILE A 170 -0.38 -9.07 4.16
CA ILE A 170 -1.11 -8.99 2.88
C ILE A 170 -0.62 -10.06 1.91
N LYS A 171 0.69 -10.33 1.87
CA LYS A 171 1.23 -11.42 1.04
C LYS A 171 0.68 -12.78 1.46
N LYS A 172 0.63 -13.05 2.77
CA LYS A 172 0.02 -14.27 3.31
C LYS A 172 -1.46 -14.36 2.90
N GLN A 173 -2.23 -13.28 3.09
CA GLN A 173 -3.64 -13.23 2.72
C GLN A 173 -3.85 -13.44 1.20
N LEU A 174 -2.96 -12.89 0.37
CA LEU A 174 -2.99 -13.10 -1.09
C LEU A 174 -2.79 -14.58 -1.43
N ASN A 175 -1.78 -15.23 -0.83
CA ASN A 175 -1.51 -16.65 -1.05
C ASN A 175 -2.72 -17.51 -0.68
N GLU A 176 -3.30 -17.29 0.51
CA GLU A 176 -4.47 -18.03 1.01
C GLU A 176 -5.70 -17.80 0.13
N SER A 177 -5.95 -16.55 -0.27
CA SER A 177 -7.09 -16.20 -1.12
C SER A 177 -7.00 -16.83 -2.50
N LEU A 178 -5.83 -16.83 -3.11
CA LEU A 178 -5.64 -17.42 -4.45
C LEU A 178 -5.65 -18.96 -4.43
N ALA A 179 -5.19 -19.57 -3.33
CA ALA A 179 -5.35 -21.01 -3.12
C ALA A 179 -6.83 -21.39 -3.02
N LYS A 180 -7.62 -20.62 -2.24
CA LYS A 180 -9.08 -20.80 -2.15
C LYS A 180 -9.75 -20.56 -3.51
N TYR A 181 -9.38 -19.49 -4.21
CA TYR A 181 -9.90 -19.18 -5.54
C TYR A 181 -9.69 -20.33 -6.53
N TYR A 182 -8.47 -20.92 -6.52
CA TYR A 182 -8.17 -22.12 -7.33
C TYR A 182 -9.10 -23.30 -7.00
N THR A 183 -9.31 -23.58 -5.71
CA THR A 183 -10.20 -24.66 -5.31
C THR A 183 -11.65 -24.44 -5.78
N GLU A 184 -12.12 -23.20 -5.81
CA GLU A 184 -13.50 -22.87 -6.19
C GLU A 184 -13.70 -22.76 -7.71
N THR A 185 -12.68 -22.38 -8.46
CA THR A 185 -12.84 -22.01 -9.89
C THR A 185 -12.00 -22.85 -10.86
N GLY A 186 -10.96 -23.52 -10.36
CA GLY A 186 -9.94 -24.20 -11.19
C GLY A 186 -8.88 -23.28 -11.77
N HIS A 187 -9.01 -21.95 -11.68
CA HIS A 187 -8.05 -20.99 -12.21
C HIS A 187 -6.83 -20.83 -11.29
N ARG A 188 -5.64 -21.15 -11.84
CA ARG A 188 -4.38 -21.15 -11.08
C ARG A 188 -3.60 -19.86 -11.26
N ILE A 189 -3.90 -18.87 -10.42
CA ILE A 189 -3.22 -17.57 -10.43
C ILE A 189 -1.99 -17.63 -9.52
N LYS A 190 -0.82 -17.15 -10.00
CA LYS A 190 0.36 -17.03 -9.16
C LYS A 190 0.18 -15.85 -8.19
N PRO A 191 0.48 -16.01 -6.90
CA PRO A 191 0.47 -14.90 -5.93
C PRO A 191 1.72 -14.01 -6.10
N ASP A 192 1.93 -13.52 -7.30
CA ASP A 192 3.10 -12.73 -7.71
C ASP A 192 2.91 -11.27 -7.29
N LEU A 193 3.46 -10.89 -6.14
CA LEU A 193 3.37 -9.55 -5.57
C LEU A 193 4.61 -8.73 -5.91
N ALA A 194 4.39 -7.53 -6.44
CA ALA A 194 5.41 -6.51 -6.67
C ALA A 194 5.18 -5.32 -5.75
N VAL A 195 6.26 -4.80 -5.13
CA VAL A 195 6.24 -3.64 -4.24
C VAL A 195 7.48 -2.77 -4.46
N LEU A 196 7.42 -1.51 -4.05
CA LEU A 196 8.60 -0.63 -4.09
C LEU A 196 9.57 -0.92 -2.94
N SER A 197 9.05 -1.11 -1.72
CA SER A 197 9.84 -1.38 -0.52
C SER A 197 9.38 -2.68 0.13
N ASP A 198 10.31 -3.63 0.38
CA ASP A 198 10.01 -4.96 0.90
C ASP A 198 10.86 -5.34 2.14
N PRO A 199 10.81 -4.57 3.23
CA PRO A 199 11.55 -4.89 4.45
C PRO A 199 11.14 -6.22 5.08
N ALA A 200 9.92 -6.70 4.86
CA ALA A 200 9.49 -8.04 5.31
C ALA A 200 10.08 -9.20 4.48
N ARG A 201 10.72 -8.93 3.35
CA ARG A 201 11.34 -9.92 2.45
C ARG A 201 10.38 -11.00 1.94
N VAL A 202 9.13 -10.62 1.60
CA VAL A 202 8.07 -11.55 1.18
C VAL A 202 7.56 -11.32 -0.24
N ALA A 203 7.89 -10.21 -0.87
CA ALA A 203 7.47 -9.91 -2.24
C ALA A 203 8.25 -10.74 -3.28
N ASN A 204 7.64 -10.95 -4.44
CA ASN A 204 8.25 -11.66 -5.57
C ASN A 204 9.09 -10.73 -6.45
N LYS A 205 8.68 -9.45 -6.54
CA LYS A 205 9.39 -8.39 -7.24
C LYS A 205 9.43 -7.16 -6.32
N TRP A 206 10.58 -6.51 -6.25
CA TRP A 206 10.77 -5.37 -5.34
C TRP A 206 11.72 -4.33 -5.92
N GLY A 207 11.54 -3.10 -5.48
CA GLY A 207 12.47 -2.01 -5.75
C GLY A 207 13.69 -2.11 -4.85
N THR A 208 13.45 -2.26 -3.54
CA THR A 208 14.48 -2.49 -2.51
C THR A 208 13.93 -3.35 -1.36
N ARG A 209 14.84 -3.98 -0.61
CA ARG A 209 14.53 -4.69 0.66
C ARG A 209 14.60 -3.78 1.88
N GLU A 210 15.08 -2.56 1.73
CA GLU A 210 15.07 -1.60 2.82
C GLU A 210 13.69 -1.01 3.08
N ASP A 211 13.50 -0.54 4.32
CA ASP A 211 12.34 0.22 4.75
C ASP A 211 12.47 1.67 4.27
N VAL A 212 11.95 1.95 3.10
CA VAL A 212 11.97 3.26 2.45
C VAL A 212 10.62 3.94 2.59
N LEU A 213 10.62 5.25 2.85
CA LEU A 213 9.43 6.05 2.86
C LEU A 213 8.77 6.08 1.47
N ILE A 214 7.53 5.59 1.40
CA ILE A 214 6.68 5.77 0.23
C ILE A 214 5.67 6.87 0.55
N PRO A 215 5.74 8.05 -0.07
CA PRO A 215 4.97 9.23 0.34
C PRO A 215 3.45 9.01 0.44
N ASN A 216 2.89 8.10 -0.34
CA ASN A 216 1.47 7.77 -0.23
C ASN A 216 1.07 7.03 1.06
N ALA A 217 2.03 6.73 1.95
CA ALA A 217 1.74 6.29 3.30
C ALA A 217 1.39 7.45 4.25
N CYS A 218 1.88 8.64 3.96
CA CYS A 218 1.83 9.81 4.85
C CYS A 218 0.50 10.55 4.85
N LEU A 219 -0.34 10.30 3.85
CA LEU A 219 -1.73 10.74 3.79
C LEU A 219 -2.64 9.54 3.56
N ASN A 220 -3.94 9.74 3.73
CA ASN A 220 -4.93 8.67 3.57
C ASN A 220 -5.67 8.78 2.22
N ALA A 221 -6.94 9.21 2.25
CA ALA A 221 -7.75 9.41 1.05
C ALA A 221 -7.19 10.50 0.14
N ASN A 222 -6.61 11.54 0.72
CA ASN A 222 -6.00 12.68 0.02
C ASN A 222 -4.87 12.33 -0.96
N ILE A 223 -4.37 11.11 -0.95
CA ILE A 223 -3.32 10.66 -1.87
C ILE A 223 -3.66 9.32 -2.53
N SER A 224 -4.89 8.92 -2.38
CA SER A 224 -5.38 7.62 -2.86
C SER A 224 -6.68 7.78 -3.66
N GLY A 225 -6.77 8.82 -4.49
CA GLY A 225 -7.92 9.08 -5.34
C GLY A 225 -9.18 9.47 -4.58
N GLY A 226 -9.06 9.99 -3.36
CA GLY A 226 -10.18 10.29 -2.47
C GLY A 226 -10.85 9.04 -1.89
N LEU A 227 -10.27 7.85 -2.08
CA LEU A 227 -10.89 6.59 -1.69
C LEU A 227 -10.64 6.24 -0.21
N SER A 228 -11.66 5.68 0.44
CA SER A 228 -11.56 5.08 1.78
C SER A 228 -10.75 3.77 1.75
N ARG A 229 -10.55 3.16 2.91
CA ARG A 229 -10.21 1.74 2.99
C ARG A 229 -11.35 0.91 2.41
N THR A 230 -11.01 -0.29 1.91
CA THR A 230 -12.00 -1.22 1.41
C THR A 230 -12.93 -1.71 2.53
N PHE A 231 -14.19 -1.84 2.19
CA PHE A 231 -15.31 -2.08 3.10
C PHE A 231 -16.04 -3.37 2.72
N LEU A 232 -16.41 -4.15 3.72
CA LEU A 232 -17.19 -5.36 3.51
C LEU A 232 -18.08 -5.59 4.74
N LYS A 233 -19.39 -5.41 4.55
CA LYS A 233 -20.40 -5.65 5.56
C LYS A 233 -21.65 -6.24 4.91
N ASP A 234 -22.18 -7.28 5.51
CA ASP A 234 -23.44 -7.89 5.07
C ASP A 234 -24.60 -6.88 5.10
N GLY A 235 -25.48 -6.97 4.12
CA GLY A 235 -26.59 -6.04 3.94
C GLY A 235 -26.24 -4.75 3.21
N ILE A 236 -24.93 -4.43 3.03
CA ILE A 236 -24.46 -3.28 2.25
C ILE A 236 -23.74 -3.77 1.00
N VAL A 237 -22.84 -4.74 1.13
CA VAL A 237 -22.16 -5.39 0.02
C VAL A 237 -22.79 -6.74 -0.22
N GLY A 238 -23.48 -6.89 -1.35
CA GLY A 238 -24.16 -8.13 -1.73
C GLY A 238 -23.21 -9.16 -2.32
N LYS A 239 -23.66 -10.40 -2.46
CA LYS A 239 -22.86 -11.54 -2.96
C LYS A 239 -22.27 -11.34 -4.36
N ASN A 240 -22.96 -10.59 -5.20
CA ASN A 240 -22.54 -10.33 -6.59
C ASN A 240 -21.89 -8.95 -6.76
N ASP A 241 -21.75 -8.19 -5.69
CA ASP A 241 -21.07 -6.89 -5.72
C ASP A 241 -19.56 -7.06 -5.59
N PHE A 242 -18.82 -6.08 -6.06
CA PHE A 242 -17.42 -5.88 -5.62
C PHE A 242 -17.41 -5.43 -4.15
N HIS A 243 -16.29 -5.65 -3.46
CA HIS A 243 -16.09 -5.06 -2.13
C HIS A 243 -16.29 -3.54 -2.17
N GLY A 244 -16.80 -2.97 -1.08
CA GLY A 244 -17.13 -1.56 -1.01
C GLY A 244 -15.93 -0.66 -0.81
N CYS A 245 -16.11 0.59 -1.21
CA CYS A 245 -15.22 1.71 -0.91
C CYS A 245 -16.02 3.01 -0.94
N ALA A 246 -15.75 3.93 -0.02
CA ALA A 246 -16.36 5.26 -0.04
C ALA A 246 -15.43 6.28 -0.70
N PHE A 247 -16.01 7.31 -1.29
CA PHE A 247 -15.30 8.46 -1.82
C PHE A 247 -15.52 9.66 -0.91
N TYR A 248 -14.45 10.22 -0.37
CA TYR A 248 -14.51 11.41 0.48
C TYR A 248 -14.52 12.68 -0.36
N LYS A 249 -15.71 13.09 -0.80
CA LYS A 249 -15.92 14.25 -1.68
C LYS A 249 -15.36 15.55 -1.11
N ASP A 250 -15.43 15.70 0.21
CA ASP A 250 -14.99 16.90 0.93
C ASP A 250 -13.46 17.10 0.88
N LEU A 251 -12.69 16.01 0.66
CA LEU A 251 -11.25 16.06 0.52
C LEU A 251 -10.75 16.39 -0.89
N LYS A 252 -11.64 16.63 -1.85
CA LYS A 252 -11.25 16.89 -3.24
C LYS A 252 -10.35 18.14 -3.39
N GLY A 253 -10.54 19.14 -2.52
CA GLY A 253 -9.71 20.35 -2.50
C GLY A 253 -8.29 20.16 -1.97
N SER A 254 -8.04 19.06 -1.26
CA SER A 254 -6.74 18.67 -0.66
C SER A 254 -6.25 17.34 -1.21
N ASP A 255 -6.54 17.02 -2.47
CA ASP A 255 -6.11 15.76 -3.10
C ASP A 255 -4.73 15.90 -3.73
N TYR A 256 -3.76 15.24 -3.14
CA TYR A 256 -2.35 15.17 -3.56
C TYR A 256 -2.04 13.96 -4.46
N THR A 257 -3.04 13.20 -4.89
CA THR A 257 -2.85 11.97 -5.68
C THR A 257 -2.00 12.23 -6.92
N TYR A 258 -2.37 13.22 -7.72
CA TYR A 258 -1.61 13.54 -8.93
C TYR A 258 -0.39 14.43 -8.69
N THR A 259 -0.34 15.20 -7.61
CA THR A 259 0.89 15.86 -7.16
C THR A 259 2.00 14.84 -6.94
N PHE A 260 1.70 13.75 -6.24
CA PHE A 260 2.64 12.64 -6.04
C PHE A 260 2.95 11.90 -7.34
N ILE A 261 1.93 11.42 -8.08
CA ILE A 261 2.13 10.62 -9.29
C ILE A 261 2.92 11.41 -10.34
N ASP A 262 2.50 12.64 -10.64
CA ASP A 262 3.14 13.44 -11.68
C ASP A 262 4.54 13.94 -11.24
N GLY A 263 4.77 14.13 -9.93
CA GLY A 263 6.10 14.40 -9.37
C GLY A 263 7.08 13.28 -9.67
N VAL A 264 6.68 12.03 -9.42
CA VAL A 264 7.52 10.85 -9.70
C VAL A 264 7.71 10.65 -11.21
N VAL A 265 6.67 10.81 -12.02
CA VAL A 265 6.75 10.65 -13.49
C VAL A 265 7.78 11.60 -14.10
N LYS A 266 7.88 12.84 -13.64
CA LYS A 266 8.89 13.81 -14.10
C LYS A 266 10.33 13.31 -13.92
N CYS A 267 10.55 12.38 -13.00
CA CYS A 267 11.86 11.81 -12.70
C CYS A 267 12.23 10.59 -13.56
N PHE A 268 11.31 10.00 -14.30
CA PHE A 268 11.56 8.75 -15.05
C PHE A 268 12.70 8.86 -16.06
N SER A 269 12.83 9.97 -16.77
CA SER A 269 13.87 10.16 -17.81
C SER A 269 15.30 10.09 -17.27
N LYS A 270 15.49 10.39 -15.98
CA LYS A 270 16.79 10.38 -15.30
C LYS A 270 17.02 9.13 -14.45
N ALA A 271 15.97 8.34 -14.23
CA ALA A 271 16.01 7.13 -13.42
C ALA A 271 16.65 5.96 -14.22
N LYS A 272 17.51 5.18 -13.56
CA LYS A 272 18.17 4.02 -14.17
C LYS A 272 17.89 2.75 -13.38
N TYR A 273 17.91 1.61 -14.05
CA TYR A 273 17.75 0.30 -13.42
C TYR A 273 18.77 0.10 -12.31
N ILE A 274 18.30 -0.36 -11.16
CA ILE A 274 19.10 -0.66 -9.98
C ILE A 274 19.87 -1.96 -10.18
N THR A 275 21.16 -1.94 -9.89
CA THR A 275 22.02 -3.14 -9.90
C THR A 275 22.38 -3.51 -8.47
N VAL A 276 22.06 -4.74 -8.05
CA VAL A 276 22.53 -5.30 -6.77
C VAL A 276 23.95 -5.83 -6.97
N LYS A 277 24.87 -5.34 -6.16
CA LYS A 277 26.24 -5.82 -6.11
C LYS A 277 26.63 -6.02 -4.66
N ASP A 278 27.12 -7.21 -4.29
CA ASP A 278 27.63 -7.55 -2.95
C ASP A 278 26.64 -7.22 -1.81
N GLY A 279 25.32 -7.42 -2.06
CA GLY A 279 24.27 -7.12 -1.08
C GLY A 279 23.91 -5.64 -0.95
N ILE A 280 24.45 -4.79 -1.84
CA ILE A 280 24.11 -3.36 -1.90
C ILE A 280 23.41 -3.08 -3.22
N THR A 281 22.23 -2.50 -3.16
CA THR A 281 21.55 -1.98 -4.34
C THR A 281 22.02 -0.55 -4.60
N VAL A 282 22.53 -0.31 -5.79
CA VAL A 282 23.00 1.02 -6.21
C VAL A 282 21.99 1.63 -7.16
N CYS A 283 21.41 2.72 -6.74
CA CYS A 283 20.51 3.54 -7.52
C CYS A 283 21.27 4.77 -8.03
N VAL A 284 21.13 5.11 -9.30
CA VAL A 284 21.73 6.32 -9.85
C VAL A 284 20.64 7.20 -10.44
N TYR A 285 20.52 8.41 -9.92
CA TYR A 285 19.62 9.42 -10.43
C TYR A 285 20.41 10.73 -10.66
N ASP A 286 20.41 11.23 -11.88
CA ASP A 286 21.09 12.47 -12.27
C ASP A 286 22.57 12.55 -11.82
N GLY A 287 23.24 11.40 -11.75
CA GLY A 287 24.63 11.29 -11.28
C GLY A 287 24.81 11.05 -9.79
N GLU A 288 23.79 11.29 -8.98
CA GLU A 288 23.80 10.96 -7.55
C GLU A 288 23.54 9.47 -7.32
N LYS A 289 24.22 8.91 -6.34
CA LYS A 289 24.10 7.50 -5.97
C LYS A 289 23.30 7.38 -4.68
N TYR A 290 22.23 6.60 -4.75
CA TYR A 290 21.48 6.14 -3.59
C TYR A 290 21.91 4.69 -3.30
N LEU A 291 22.27 4.41 -2.07
CA LEU A 291 22.73 3.08 -1.64
C LEU A 291 21.69 2.48 -0.72
N PHE A 292 21.21 1.29 -1.06
CA PHE A 292 20.35 0.50 -0.20
C PHE A 292 21.09 -0.74 0.28
N ASP A 293 21.18 -0.93 1.59
CA ASP A 293 21.79 -2.10 2.20
C ASP A 293 20.78 -3.26 2.26
N GLU A 294 20.84 -4.13 1.29
CA GLU A 294 20.01 -5.34 1.21
C GLU A 294 20.63 -6.57 1.88
N SER A 295 21.72 -6.39 2.64
CA SER A 295 22.36 -7.47 3.36
C SER A 295 21.41 -8.22 4.28
N VAL A 296 21.68 -9.49 4.50
CA VAL A 296 20.95 -10.29 5.49
C VAL A 296 21.33 -9.81 6.88
N LYS A 297 20.35 -9.44 7.68
CA LYS A 297 20.54 -9.00 9.06
C LYS A 297 20.62 -10.20 9.99
N GLU A 298 21.12 -10.00 11.21
CA GLU A 298 21.21 -11.04 12.23
C GLU A 298 19.83 -11.62 12.57
N LEU A 299 18.85 -10.73 12.77
CA LEU A 299 17.46 -11.14 12.97
C LEU A 299 16.70 -11.11 11.64
N THR A 300 15.87 -12.11 11.40
CA THR A 300 14.86 -12.02 10.35
C THR A 300 13.81 -10.95 10.72
N PRO A 301 13.10 -10.38 9.75
CA PRO A 301 12.02 -9.42 10.03
C PRO A 301 10.98 -9.95 11.03
N LYS A 302 10.69 -11.25 10.99
CA LYS A 302 9.74 -11.89 11.90
C LYS A 302 10.29 -11.98 13.33
N GLU A 303 11.54 -12.43 13.50
CA GLU A 303 12.20 -12.52 14.80
C GLU A 303 12.36 -11.16 15.46
N GLU A 304 12.64 -10.10 14.68
CA GLU A 304 12.69 -8.74 15.18
C GLU A 304 11.33 -8.27 15.73
N ILE A 305 10.22 -8.54 15.02
CA ILE A 305 8.87 -8.25 15.49
C ILE A 305 8.54 -9.04 16.76
N GLU A 306 8.90 -10.33 16.82
CA GLU A 306 8.68 -11.18 18.00
C GLU A 306 9.47 -10.67 19.21
N LYS A 307 10.71 -10.21 19.02
CA LYS A 307 11.55 -9.59 20.05
C LYS A 307 10.85 -8.32 20.59
N VAL A 308 10.44 -7.41 19.73
CA VAL A 308 9.73 -6.18 20.12
C VAL A 308 8.43 -6.51 20.86
N CYS A 309 7.62 -7.44 20.35
CA CYS A 309 6.38 -7.84 21.01
C CYS A 309 6.62 -8.38 22.43
N LYS A 310 7.66 -9.17 22.63
CA LYS A 310 8.02 -9.73 23.92
C LYS A 310 8.51 -8.65 24.88
N GLU A 311 9.41 -7.78 24.44
CA GLU A 311 10.02 -6.72 25.25
C GLU A 311 8.98 -5.70 25.73
N PHE A 312 8.07 -5.29 24.84
CA PHE A 312 7.00 -4.35 25.19
C PHE A 312 5.71 -5.03 25.70
N SER A 313 5.76 -6.33 26.01
CA SER A 313 4.63 -7.10 26.56
C SER A 313 3.33 -6.93 25.76
N LEU A 314 3.41 -6.90 24.43
CA LEU A 314 2.23 -6.73 23.58
C LEU A 314 1.38 -8.02 23.57
N PRO A 315 0.04 -7.92 23.62
CA PRO A 315 -0.86 -9.10 23.66
C PRO A 315 -0.74 -9.98 22.41
N SER A 316 -0.38 -9.40 21.28
CA SER A 316 -0.12 -10.09 20.03
C SER A 316 0.64 -9.18 19.05
N ASP A 317 1.16 -9.76 17.98
CA ASP A 317 1.80 -9.05 16.87
C ASP A 317 0.87 -8.07 16.14
N LYS A 318 -0.44 -8.16 16.36
CA LYS A 318 -1.43 -7.22 15.80
C LYS A 318 -1.24 -5.80 16.32
N TYR A 319 -0.66 -5.64 17.50
CA TYR A 319 -0.35 -4.34 18.12
C TYR A 319 1.00 -3.76 17.69
N CYS A 320 1.83 -4.52 17.01
CA CYS A 320 3.12 -4.11 16.45
C CYS A 320 2.98 -3.87 14.93
N LYS A 321 3.37 -2.70 14.45
CA LYS A 321 3.24 -2.27 13.05
C LYS A 321 4.60 -1.80 12.53
N PRO A 322 5.37 -2.70 11.94
CA PRO A 322 6.70 -2.38 11.43
C PRO A 322 6.65 -1.71 10.07
N SER A 323 7.66 -0.97 9.74
CA SER A 323 7.97 -0.09 8.62
C SER A 323 7.50 1.35 8.81
N ILE A 324 8.19 2.28 8.15
CA ILE A 324 7.83 3.70 8.13
C ILE A 324 6.36 3.85 7.70
N GLY A 325 5.96 3.20 6.61
CA GLY A 325 4.61 3.29 6.08
C GLY A 325 3.52 2.78 7.02
N GLU A 326 3.73 1.62 7.68
CA GLU A 326 2.75 1.10 8.64
C GLU A 326 2.73 1.90 9.95
N THR A 327 3.89 2.40 10.40
CA THR A 327 4.01 3.26 11.58
C THR A 327 3.26 4.57 11.37
N THR A 328 3.47 5.24 10.24
CA THR A 328 2.72 6.45 9.87
C THR A 328 1.21 6.19 9.86
N ARG A 329 0.79 5.03 9.36
CA ARG A 329 -0.62 4.63 9.38
C ARG A 329 -1.18 4.37 10.78
N VAL A 330 -0.34 3.97 11.75
CA VAL A 330 -0.78 3.89 13.15
C VAL A 330 -1.14 5.28 13.65
N LEU A 331 -0.27 6.26 13.42
CA LEU A 331 -0.51 7.66 13.80
C LEU A 331 -1.77 8.24 13.14
N LEU A 332 -2.04 7.88 11.88
CA LEU A 332 -3.19 8.41 11.13
C LEU A 332 -4.52 7.70 11.43
N ARG A 333 -4.51 6.45 11.87
CA ARG A 333 -5.73 5.60 11.82
C ARG A 333 -6.02 4.78 13.06
N ARG A 334 -5.09 4.72 14.00
CA ARG A 334 -5.20 3.91 15.22
C ARG A 334 -4.99 4.79 16.45
N THR A 335 -5.09 4.19 17.61
CA THR A 335 -4.67 4.81 18.87
C THR A 335 -3.23 4.39 19.16
N PRO A 336 -2.23 5.23 18.80
CA PRO A 336 -0.83 4.90 19.04
C PRO A 336 -0.51 4.90 20.52
N TRP A 337 0.43 4.06 20.92
CA TRP A 337 1.03 4.07 22.26
C TRP A 337 2.41 4.69 22.22
N LYS A 338 3.27 4.21 21.33
CA LYS A 338 4.68 4.62 21.22
C LYS A 338 5.18 4.33 19.80
N ILE A 339 6.17 5.09 19.34
CA ILE A 339 6.91 4.85 18.10
C ILE A 339 8.35 4.48 18.46
N LEU A 340 8.83 3.39 17.90
CA LEU A 340 10.24 3.00 17.92
C LEU A 340 10.89 3.43 16.61
N VAL A 341 12.04 4.09 16.67
CA VAL A 341 12.85 4.48 15.50
C VAL A 341 14.24 3.88 15.60
N ASN A 342 14.83 3.55 14.46
CA ASN A 342 16.16 2.96 14.42
C ASN A 342 17.20 3.97 14.93
N GLU A 343 18.03 3.55 15.89
CA GLU A 343 19.12 4.35 16.47
C GLU A 343 20.09 4.90 15.41
N LYS A 344 20.29 4.16 14.31
CA LYS A 344 21.25 4.53 13.25
C LYS A 344 20.73 5.65 12.34
N ASP A 345 19.40 5.76 12.19
CA ASP A 345 18.80 6.75 11.30
C ASP A 345 18.65 8.12 11.95
N GLY A 346 18.60 8.18 13.29
CA GLY A 346 18.53 9.41 14.08
C GLY A 346 17.29 10.29 13.79
N GLU A 347 17.21 11.41 14.52
CA GLU A 347 16.14 12.42 14.34
C GLU A 347 16.31 13.25 13.06
N GLU A 348 17.50 13.26 12.46
CA GLU A 348 17.84 14.03 11.25
C GLU A 348 17.49 13.29 9.95
N SER A 349 17.02 12.04 10.02
CA SER A 349 16.67 11.26 8.84
C SER A 349 15.51 11.91 8.08
N GLU A 350 15.75 12.33 6.84
CA GLU A 350 14.72 12.91 5.98
C GLU A 350 13.54 11.95 5.76
N GLU A 351 13.79 10.64 5.72
CA GLU A 351 12.77 9.60 5.58
C GLU A 351 11.83 9.53 6.79
N LEU A 352 12.29 9.92 7.98
CA LEU A 352 11.50 9.90 9.21
C LEU A 352 10.83 11.24 9.52
N ARG A 353 11.20 12.35 8.86
CA ARG A 353 10.71 13.70 9.16
C ARG A 353 9.18 13.79 9.27
N LEU A 354 8.45 13.29 8.27
CA LEU A 354 6.97 13.30 8.30
C LEU A 354 6.38 12.46 9.44
N LEU A 355 7.00 11.31 9.72
CA LEU A 355 6.57 10.44 10.80
C LEU A 355 6.81 11.10 12.17
N LEU A 356 7.97 11.70 12.36
CA LEU A 356 8.36 12.39 13.60
C LEU A 356 7.50 13.64 13.83
N GLU A 357 7.25 14.42 12.77
CA GLU A 357 6.35 15.58 12.86
C GLU A 357 4.93 15.16 13.26
N LEU A 358 4.40 14.12 12.64
CA LEU A 358 3.09 13.60 12.97
C LEU A 358 3.02 13.04 14.41
N ALA A 359 4.10 12.41 14.89
CA ALA A 359 4.20 11.95 16.26
C ALA A 359 4.22 13.12 17.24
N ARG A 360 4.96 14.21 16.91
CA ARG A 360 5.02 15.45 17.68
C ARG A 360 3.64 16.14 17.76
N GLU A 361 2.96 16.34 16.63
CA GLU A 361 1.60 16.92 16.59
C GLU A 361 0.59 16.14 17.46
N LYS A 362 0.78 14.83 17.56
CA LYS A 362 -0.12 13.95 18.32
C LYS A 362 0.38 13.64 19.72
N GLU A 363 1.47 14.26 20.15
CA GLU A 363 2.11 14.05 21.45
C GLU A 363 2.41 12.57 21.75
N ILE A 364 2.83 11.79 20.71
CA ILE A 364 3.14 10.38 20.86
C ILE A 364 4.64 10.21 21.14
N PRO A 365 5.01 9.48 22.21
CA PRO A 365 6.40 9.22 22.56
C PRO A 365 7.14 8.50 21.42
N VAL A 366 8.34 9.00 21.10
CA VAL A 366 9.29 8.36 20.18
C VAL A 366 10.48 7.87 20.99
N GLU A 367 10.90 6.64 20.76
CA GLU A 367 12.03 6.00 21.44
C GLU A 367 13.00 5.43 20.39
N GLN A 368 14.29 5.70 20.58
CA GLN A 368 15.34 5.06 19.79
C GLN A 368 15.47 3.59 20.19
N TYR A 369 15.55 2.69 19.22
CA TYR A 369 15.58 1.25 19.44
C TYR A 369 16.48 0.58 18.38
N PRO A 370 17.27 -0.45 18.74
CA PRO A 370 18.22 -1.12 17.82
C PRO A 370 17.50 -2.00 16.81
N LEU A 371 16.77 -1.38 15.88
CA LEU A 371 16.11 -2.04 14.75
C LEU A 371 17.15 -2.46 13.69
N GLN A 372 16.89 -3.56 13.00
CA GLN A 372 17.78 -4.10 11.97
C GLN A 372 17.15 -4.09 10.57
N ASN A 373 15.87 -4.48 10.47
CA ASN A 373 15.15 -4.60 9.20
C ASN A 373 14.22 -3.42 8.94
N TYR A 374 13.85 -2.70 9.99
CA TYR A 374 12.88 -1.59 9.92
C TYR A 374 13.52 -0.29 10.43
N LYS A 375 13.14 0.84 9.83
CA LYS A 375 13.51 2.17 10.32
C LYS A 375 12.56 2.67 11.39
N ALA A 376 11.31 2.19 11.37
CA ALA A 376 10.32 2.55 12.38
C ALA A 376 9.35 1.39 12.68
N ILE A 377 8.87 1.33 13.93
CA ILE A 377 7.82 0.42 14.38
C ILE A 377 6.81 1.19 15.23
N GLY A 378 5.54 1.18 14.82
CA GLY A 378 4.44 1.76 15.59
C GLY A 378 3.80 0.74 16.52
N LEU A 379 3.70 1.07 17.81
CA LEU A 379 3.00 0.27 18.81
C LEU A 379 1.61 0.85 19.07
N ILE A 380 0.59 -0.01 19.07
CA ILE A 380 -0.81 0.37 19.29
C ILE A 380 -1.15 0.23 20.76
N LYS A 381 -1.86 1.22 21.32
CA LYS A 381 -2.35 1.19 22.69
C LYS A 381 -3.39 0.09 22.89
N VAL A 382 -3.20 -0.72 23.93
CA VAL A 382 -4.24 -1.66 24.40
C VAL A 382 -5.27 -0.84 25.18
N LEU A 383 -6.52 -0.91 24.76
CA LEU A 383 -7.63 -0.28 25.50
C LEU A 383 -8.26 -1.35 26.39
N HIS A 384 -8.40 -1.03 27.69
CA HIS A 384 -9.03 -1.89 28.68
C HIS A 384 -10.49 -1.55 28.84
#